data_1e6d02317ab2b39cebddb96a6e9cc341
#
_entry.id   1e6d02317ab2b39cebddb96a6e9cc341
#
_cell.length_a   1.000
_cell.length_b   1.000
_cell.length_c   1.000
_cell.angle_alpha   90.00
_cell.angle_beta   90.00
_cell.angle_gamma   90.00
#
_symmetry.space_group_name_H-M   'P 1'
#
loop_
_entity.id
_entity.type
_entity.pdbx_description
1 polymer ?
#
loop_
_entity_poly.entity_id
_entity_poly.type
_entity_poly.pdbx_seq_one_letter_code
_entity_poly.pdbx_strand_id
1 'polypeptide(L)'
;YVVVQAGGRGSRLGYLTDNKPKCLVPVENLPMIFHLFRKYPDSKFIIIGDYHYEVLKRYLTSFADVDYQLVCATEKKGTCAGMREAFSMIPEETPFLVIWSDLIMPKDLELPDEKGNYIGLAKDFPCRWRYESQKFEEKRSSEYGVAGMFVFENAATVRDVPEEGEFVRWLSLLPTTYKTFPIYHMKEYGLLEEYQKIESAKCRPFNRIYIENGRFVKEAIDEQGRVLAIHESNWYRKLEGRQLKNIPAVFGYAPLKMELVDGKSVYEYKDLSLDDKKKILGSIVECLKDVHNLGSIPAEILSYRE
;
A
#
# COMPACT_ATOMS: atom_id res chain seq x y z
N TYR A 1 3.03 20.87 4.39
CA TYR A 1 1.96 20.24 3.60
C TYR A 1 2.54 19.17 2.70
N VAL A 2 1.83 18.04 2.56
CA VAL A 2 2.17 16.93 1.67
C VAL A 2 0.97 16.63 0.78
N VAL A 3 1.09 16.94 -0.52
CA VAL A 3 0.08 16.60 -1.52
C VAL A 3 0.39 15.21 -2.07
N VAL A 4 -0.55 14.27 -1.92
CA VAL A 4 -0.38 12.88 -2.36
C VAL A 4 -1.26 12.61 -3.56
N GLN A 5 -0.65 12.29 -4.71
CA GLN A 5 -1.39 11.81 -5.89
C GLN A 5 -1.72 10.31 -5.70
N ALA A 6 -2.93 10.04 -5.24
CA ALA A 6 -3.40 8.70 -4.87
C ALA A 6 -4.49 8.14 -5.80
N GLY A 7 -4.83 8.87 -6.90
CA GLY A 7 -5.89 8.49 -7.84
C GLY A 7 -5.56 7.33 -8.78
N GLY A 8 -4.33 6.84 -8.78
CA GLY A 8 -3.87 5.82 -9.70
C GLY A 8 -4.62 4.49 -9.60
N ARG A 9 -5.15 4.00 -10.74
CA ARG A 9 -5.81 2.69 -10.83
C ARG A 9 -4.87 1.52 -10.53
N GLY A 10 -3.58 1.63 -10.88
CA GLY A 10 -2.62 0.56 -10.66
C GLY A 10 -2.89 -0.70 -11.48
N SER A 11 -3.38 -0.55 -12.73
CA SER A 11 -3.77 -1.69 -13.60
C SER A 11 -2.66 -2.74 -13.78
N ARG A 12 -1.39 -2.36 -13.67
CA ARG A 12 -0.24 -3.28 -13.74
C ARG A 12 -0.05 -4.14 -12.49
N LEU A 13 -0.78 -3.88 -11.40
CA LEU A 13 -0.82 -4.69 -10.19
C LEU A 13 -1.92 -5.77 -10.22
N GLY A 14 -2.68 -5.84 -11.33
CA GLY A 14 -3.70 -6.85 -11.58
C GLY A 14 -4.75 -6.91 -10.45
N TYR A 15 -5.04 -8.11 -9.97
CA TYR A 15 -6.08 -8.36 -8.96
C TYR A 15 -5.91 -7.60 -7.64
N LEU A 16 -4.71 -7.12 -7.33
CA LEU A 16 -4.45 -6.38 -6.09
C LEU A 16 -5.22 -5.06 -6.03
N THR A 17 -5.64 -4.55 -7.18
CA THR A 17 -6.36 -3.27 -7.30
C THR A 17 -7.79 -3.40 -7.80
N ASP A 18 -8.35 -4.61 -7.86
CA ASP A 18 -9.73 -4.84 -8.34
C ASP A 18 -10.79 -4.20 -7.42
N ASN A 19 -10.52 -4.12 -6.13
CA ASN A 19 -11.46 -3.62 -5.11
C ASN A 19 -10.95 -2.45 -4.27
N LYS A 20 -9.78 -1.92 -4.60
CA LYS A 20 -9.16 -0.80 -3.88
C LYS A 20 -8.20 -0.02 -4.77
N PRO A 21 -7.94 1.28 -4.48
CA PRO A 21 -6.94 2.05 -5.20
C PRO A 21 -5.53 1.54 -4.88
N LYS A 22 -4.59 1.81 -5.79
CA LYS A 22 -3.18 1.40 -5.68
C LYS A 22 -2.55 1.79 -4.34
N CYS A 23 -2.83 2.98 -3.83
CA CYS A 23 -2.28 3.50 -2.58
C CYS A 23 -2.66 2.68 -1.33
N LEU A 24 -3.72 1.85 -1.42
CA LEU A 24 -4.14 0.93 -0.36
C LEU A 24 -3.60 -0.50 -0.52
N VAL A 25 -2.83 -0.80 -1.56
CA VAL A 25 -2.14 -2.09 -1.66
C VAL A 25 -1.09 -2.17 -0.54
N PRO A 26 -1.08 -3.25 0.26
CA PRO A 26 -0.16 -3.36 1.38
C PRO A 26 1.25 -3.68 0.91
N VAL A 27 2.24 -2.99 1.46
CA VAL A 27 3.66 -3.27 1.34
C VAL A 27 4.21 -3.40 2.76
N GLU A 28 4.94 -4.45 3.04
CA GLU A 28 5.45 -4.72 4.40
C GLU A 28 4.32 -4.67 5.48
N ASN A 29 3.15 -5.23 5.14
CA ASN A 29 1.92 -5.27 5.95
C ASN A 29 1.27 -3.91 6.26
N LEU A 30 1.62 -2.86 5.52
CA LEU A 30 1.06 -1.53 5.68
C LEU A 30 0.63 -0.99 4.31
N PRO A 31 -0.55 -0.41 4.13
CA PRO A 31 -0.92 0.24 2.86
C PRO A 31 0.11 1.28 2.44
N MET A 32 0.43 1.36 1.15
CA MET A 32 1.50 2.23 0.64
C MET A 32 1.40 3.67 1.14
N ILE A 33 0.21 4.25 1.15
CA ILE A 33 0.03 5.63 1.62
C ILE A 33 0.37 5.82 3.10
N PHE A 34 0.23 4.78 3.94
CA PHE A 34 0.54 4.86 5.38
C PHE A 34 2.05 4.91 5.65
N HIS A 35 2.88 4.44 4.70
CA HIS A 35 4.33 4.67 4.80
C HIS A 35 4.66 6.16 4.71
N LEU A 36 3.91 6.93 3.90
CA LEU A 36 4.07 8.39 3.84
C LEU A 36 3.62 9.04 5.15
N PHE A 37 2.51 8.59 5.75
CA PHE A 37 2.04 9.08 7.05
C PHE A 37 3.07 8.85 8.15
N ARG A 38 3.72 7.67 8.16
CA ARG A 38 4.79 7.37 9.11
C ARG A 38 6.07 8.17 8.84
N LYS A 39 6.35 8.52 7.59
CA LYS A 39 7.52 9.32 7.22
C LYS A 39 7.35 10.80 7.60
N TYR A 40 6.14 11.33 7.50
CA TYR A 40 5.81 12.74 7.73
C TYR A 40 4.65 12.89 8.74
N PRO A 41 4.79 12.43 9.99
CA PRO A 41 3.67 12.32 10.94
C PRO A 41 3.05 13.66 11.34
N ASP A 42 3.85 14.73 11.34
CA ASP A 42 3.40 16.08 11.72
C ASP A 42 2.92 16.93 10.54
N SER A 43 2.81 16.33 9.36
CA SER A 43 2.41 17.03 8.14
C SER A 43 0.90 17.06 7.98
N LYS A 44 0.42 18.10 7.29
CA LYS A 44 -0.95 18.18 6.79
C LYS A 44 -1.01 17.56 5.40
N PHE A 45 -1.74 16.47 5.25
CA PHE A 45 -1.88 15.78 3.99
C PHE A 45 -3.06 16.31 3.18
N ILE A 46 -2.86 16.48 1.87
CA ILE A 46 -3.94 16.69 0.89
C ILE A 46 -3.87 15.53 -0.09
N ILE A 47 -4.86 14.64 -0.01
CA ILE A 47 -4.83 13.36 -0.73
C ILE A 47 -5.80 13.43 -1.89
N ILE A 48 -5.29 13.30 -3.11
CA ILE A 48 -6.08 13.33 -4.33
C ILE A 48 -6.45 11.89 -4.69
N GLY A 49 -7.75 11.56 -4.57
CA GLY A 49 -8.29 10.25 -4.91
C GLY A 49 -9.11 10.28 -6.20
N ASP A 50 -9.13 9.16 -6.92
CA ASP A 50 -9.90 8.93 -8.14
C ASP A 50 -10.46 7.50 -8.12
N TYR A 51 -9.74 6.55 -8.67
CA TYR A 51 -10.16 5.14 -8.72
C TYR A 51 -10.49 4.59 -7.32
N HIS A 52 -11.69 4.06 -7.16
CA HIS A 52 -12.22 3.60 -5.87
C HIS A 52 -12.16 4.65 -4.75
N TYR A 53 -12.46 5.90 -5.08
CA TYR A 53 -12.43 7.03 -4.14
C TYR A 53 -13.19 6.75 -2.83
N GLU A 54 -14.40 6.18 -2.89
CA GLU A 54 -15.19 5.88 -1.70
C GLU A 54 -14.55 4.79 -0.81
N VAL A 55 -13.80 3.87 -1.40
CA VAL A 55 -13.03 2.88 -0.64
C VAL A 55 -11.88 3.57 0.09
N LEU A 56 -11.14 4.44 -0.61
CA LEU A 56 -10.07 5.24 -0.02
C LEU A 56 -10.59 6.09 1.14
N LYS A 57 -11.67 6.84 0.91
CA LYS A 57 -12.29 7.70 1.92
C LYS A 57 -12.67 6.94 3.18
N ARG A 58 -13.39 5.82 3.04
CA ARG A 58 -13.79 4.98 4.19
C ARG A 58 -12.60 4.41 4.93
N TYR A 59 -11.58 3.95 4.19
CA TYR A 59 -10.37 3.40 4.79
C TYR A 59 -9.62 4.46 5.59
N LEU A 60 -9.40 5.65 5.03
CA LEU A 60 -8.72 6.74 5.73
C LEU A 60 -9.51 7.23 6.95
N THR A 61 -10.85 7.36 6.83
CA THR A 61 -11.70 7.75 7.95
C THR A 61 -11.58 6.77 9.14
N SER A 62 -11.35 5.48 8.86
CA SER A 62 -11.29 4.45 9.88
C SER A 62 -9.90 4.27 10.50
N PHE A 63 -8.83 4.53 9.73
CA PHE A 63 -7.49 4.09 10.11
C PHE A 63 -6.40 5.16 10.04
N ALA A 64 -6.65 6.31 9.42
CA ALA A 64 -5.63 7.36 9.35
C ALA A 64 -5.57 8.13 10.67
N ASP A 65 -4.34 8.27 11.19
CA ASP A 65 -4.02 9.02 12.41
C ASP A 65 -3.08 10.19 12.06
N VAL A 66 -3.49 11.00 11.09
CA VAL A 66 -2.79 12.20 10.62
C VAL A 66 -3.81 13.26 10.22
N ASP A 67 -3.43 14.52 10.20
CA ASP A 67 -4.26 15.61 9.65
C ASP A 67 -4.32 15.49 8.14
N TYR A 68 -5.51 15.25 7.56
CA TYR A 68 -5.66 15.11 6.12
C TYR A 68 -6.95 15.71 5.57
N GLN A 69 -6.89 16.10 4.31
CA GLN A 69 -8.03 16.50 3.48
C GLN A 69 -8.06 15.64 2.22
N LEU A 70 -9.27 15.35 1.72
CA LEU A 70 -9.48 14.55 0.51
C LEU A 70 -9.97 15.43 -0.64
N VAL A 71 -9.35 15.28 -1.79
CA VAL A 71 -9.80 15.85 -3.07
C VAL A 71 -10.30 14.72 -3.95
N CYS A 72 -11.50 14.87 -4.53
CA CYS A 72 -12.09 13.90 -5.45
C CYS A 72 -11.82 14.30 -6.90
N ALA A 73 -11.12 13.44 -7.64
CA ALA A 73 -10.75 13.69 -9.03
C ALA A 73 -11.37 12.68 -10.03
N THR A 74 -12.50 12.03 -9.67
CA THR A 74 -13.08 10.89 -10.40
C THR A 74 -13.57 11.21 -11.81
N GLU A 75 -13.81 12.46 -12.14
CA GLU A 75 -14.29 12.88 -13.46
C GLU A 75 -13.18 13.42 -14.36
N LYS A 76 -11.94 13.52 -13.85
CA LYS A 76 -10.81 14.15 -14.53
C LYS A 76 -9.74 13.13 -14.90
N LYS A 77 -8.97 13.40 -15.96
CA LYS A 77 -7.97 12.46 -16.48
C LYS A 77 -6.54 12.95 -16.28
N GLY A 78 -5.67 12.01 -15.93
CA GLY A 78 -4.24 12.26 -15.81
C GLY A 78 -3.80 12.72 -14.43
N THR A 79 -2.50 12.92 -14.25
CA THR A 79 -1.90 13.22 -12.95
C THR A 79 -2.07 14.68 -12.51
N CYS A 80 -2.57 15.57 -13.41
CA CYS A 80 -3.00 16.93 -13.04
C CYS A 80 -4.34 16.95 -12.33
N ALA A 81 -5.15 15.90 -12.49
CA ALA A 81 -6.50 15.83 -11.93
C ALA A 81 -6.48 16.04 -10.42
N GLY A 82 -7.30 16.98 -9.92
CA GLY A 82 -7.37 17.35 -8.52
C GLY A 82 -6.24 18.23 -7.98
N MET A 83 -5.15 18.42 -8.72
CA MET A 83 -3.98 19.19 -8.25
C MET A 83 -4.34 20.66 -8.01
N ARG A 84 -5.10 21.29 -8.89
CA ARG A 84 -5.51 22.70 -8.73
C ARG A 84 -6.29 22.91 -7.42
N GLU A 85 -7.24 22.03 -7.13
CA GLU A 85 -8.00 22.06 -5.89
C GLU A 85 -7.08 21.83 -4.68
N ALA A 86 -6.21 20.81 -4.75
CA ALA A 86 -5.25 20.52 -3.69
C ALA A 86 -4.33 21.73 -3.39
N PHE A 87 -3.79 22.38 -4.42
CA PHE A 87 -2.90 23.52 -4.24
C PHE A 87 -3.63 24.76 -3.70
N SER A 88 -4.93 24.93 -3.98
CA SER A 88 -5.72 26.02 -3.41
C SER A 88 -5.95 25.91 -1.90
N MET A 89 -5.75 24.73 -1.33
CA MET A 89 -5.85 24.46 0.12
C MET A 89 -4.56 24.81 0.88
N ILE A 90 -3.47 25.11 0.16
CA ILE A 90 -2.17 25.44 0.75
C ILE A 90 -2.04 26.95 0.84
N PRO A 91 -1.67 27.52 2.01
CA PRO A 91 -1.36 28.95 2.12
C PRO A 91 -0.25 29.36 1.15
N GLU A 92 -0.40 30.53 0.52
CA GLU A 92 0.37 30.93 -0.65
C GLU A 92 1.89 30.86 -0.47
N GLU A 93 2.40 31.34 0.65
CA GLU A 93 3.85 31.42 0.96
C GLU A 93 4.38 30.17 1.69
N THR A 94 3.63 29.06 1.66
CA THR A 94 4.01 27.84 2.38
C THR A 94 4.70 26.87 1.45
N PRO A 95 5.91 26.38 1.78
CA PRO A 95 6.54 25.30 1.04
C PRO A 95 5.78 23.99 1.24
N PHE A 96 5.75 23.16 0.22
CA PHE A 96 5.04 21.89 0.26
C PHE A 96 5.67 20.82 -0.62
N LEU A 97 5.32 19.58 -0.34
CA LEU A 97 5.75 18.39 -1.04
C LEU A 97 4.61 17.85 -1.91
N VAL A 98 4.91 17.48 -3.14
CA VAL A 98 4.03 16.65 -4.00
C VAL A 98 4.68 15.30 -4.17
N ILE A 99 3.92 14.22 -3.93
CA ILE A 99 4.45 12.86 -3.97
C ILE A 99 3.44 11.87 -4.56
N TRP A 100 3.93 10.90 -5.34
CA TRP A 100 3.14 9.78 -5.81
C TRP A 100 2.94 8.74 -4.70
N SER A 101 1.74 8.24 -4.57
CA SER A 101 1.35 7.32 -3.47
C SER A 101 1.94 5.91 -3.55
N ASP A 102 2.63 5.56 -4.63
CA ASP A 102 3.24 4.25 -4.88
C ASP A 102 4.74 4.18 -4.54
N LEU A 103 5.24 5.22 -3.92
CA LEU A 103 6.64 5.34 -3.55
C LEU A 103 6.82 5.03 -2.05
N ILE A 104 7.76 4.15 -1.75
CA ILE A 104 8.22 3.90 -0.39
C ILE A 104 9.57 4.58 -0.19
N MET A 105 9.54 5.63 0.61
CA MET A 105 10.72 6.45 0.87
C MET A 105 11.65 5.80 1.89
N PRO A 106 12.97 5.95 1.74
CA PRO A 106 13.93 5.55 2.76
C PRO A 106 13.72 6.36 4.05
N LYS A 107 14.02 5.74 5.18
CA LYS A 107 13.82 6.37 6.50
C LYS A 107 14.72 7.59 6.70
N ASP A 108 15.92 7.55 6.16
CA ASP A 108 16.98 8.54 6.25
C ASP A 108 16.90 9.63 5.16
N LEU A 109 15.86 9.62 4.31
CA LEU A 109 15.67 10.69 3.33
C LEU A 109 15.37 12.01 4.04
N GLU A 110 16.23 12.98 3.84
CA GLU A 110 16.06 14.37 4.23
C GLU A 110 15.65 15.20 3.02
N LEU A 111 14.77 16.18 3.23
CA LEU A 111 14.40 17.14 2.22
C LEU A 111 15.45 18.26 2.16
N PRO A 112 15.64 18.91 1.00
CA PRO A 112 16.55 20.06 0.91
C PRO A 112 16.14 21.20 1.86
N ASP A 113 17.10 21.68 2.63
CA ASP A 113 16.89 22.78 3.60
C ASP A 113 16.83 24.17 2.97
N GLU A 114 17.48 24.33 1.80
CA GLU A 114 17.50 25.59 1.10
C GLU A 114 16.17 25.88 0.40
N LYS A 115 15.78 27.15 0.38
CA LYS A 115 14.61 27.58 -0.39
C LYS A 115 14.77 27.30 -1.89
N GLY A 116 13.67 26.97 -2.53
CA GLY A 116 13.60 26.72 -3.96
C GLY A 116 12.66 25.59 -4.35
N ASN A 117 12.58 25.39 -5.66
CA ASN A 117 11.80 24.29 -6.23
C ASN A 117 12.73 23.11 -6.56
N TYR A 118 12.37 21.91 -6.13
CA TYR A 118 13.23 20.75 -6.27
C TYR A 118 12.49 19.54 -6.90
N ILE A 119 13.26 18.74 -7.60
CA ILE A 119 12.85 17.45 -8.15
C ILE A 119 13.69 16.35 -7.53
N GLY A 120 13.04 15.36 -6.92
CA GLY A 120 13.70 14.14 -6.47
C GLY A 120 14.08 13.25 -7.66
N LEU A 121 15.34 12.81 -7.71
CA LEU A 121 15.84 11.89 -8.72
C LEU A 121 16.04 10.50 -8.13
N ALA A 122 15.30 9.50 -8.64
CA ALA A 122 15.48 8.11 -8.26
C ALA A 122 16.83 7.57 -8.76
N LYS A 123 17.53 6.83 -7.90
CA LYS A 123 18.83 6.24 -8.22
C LYS A 123 18.81 4.70 -8.29
N ASP A 124 17.69 4.07 -7.92
CA ASP A 124 17.59 2.61 -7.84
C ASP A 124 16.80 1.96 -8.97
N PHE A 125 16.01 2.73 -9.70
CA PHE A 125 15.19 2.23 -10.82
C PHE A 125 14.97 3.28 -11.90
N PRO A 126 14.71 2.85 -13.16
CA PRO A 126 14.50 3.77 -14.27
C PRO A 126 13.09 4.39 -14.23
N CYS A 127 13.01 5.71 -14.10
CA CYS A 127 11.76 6.46 -14.20
C CYS A 127 11.42 6.80 -15.67
N ARG A 128 10.14 7.03 -15.94
CA ARG A 128 9.61 7.38 -17.27
C ARG A 128 10.15 8.71 -17.80
N TRP A 129 10.24 9.70 -16.91
CA TRP A 129 10.74 11.03 -17.21
C TRP A 129 12.17 11.19 -16.68
N ARG A 130 12.99 11.89 -17.42
CA ARG A 130 14.30 12.36 -16.97
C ARG A 130 14.31 13.88 -16.83
N TYR A 131 15.10 14.38 -15.90
CA TYR A 131 15.37 15.80 -15.74
C TYR A 131 16.87 16.05 -15.68
N GLU A 132 17.40 16.68 -16.73
CA GLU A 132 18.82 16.96 -16.88
C GLU A 132 19.00 18.29 -17.59
N SER A 133 20.03 19.07 -17.20
CA SER A 133 20.33 20.38 -17.80
C SER A 133 19.11 21.32 -17.88
N GLN A 134 18.30 21.35 -16.83
CA GLN A 134 17.07 22.14 -16.70
C GLN A 134 15.95 21.78 -17.72
N LYS A 135 15.96 20.56 -18.23
CA LYS A 135 14.97 20.09 -19.21
C LYS A 135 14.36 18.75 -18.78
N PHE A 136 13.04 18.68 -18.91
CA PHE A 136 12.33 17.42 -18.82
C PHE A 136 12.30 16.74 -20.19
N GLU A 137 12.53 15.44 -20.22
CA GLU A 137 12.35 14.59 -21.39
C GLU A 137 11.60 13.34 -21.02
N GLU A 138 10.63 12.94 -21.84
CA GLU A 138 9.93 11.66 -21.70
C GLU A 138 10.82 10.52 -22.24
N LYS A 139 11.86 10.23 -21.48
CA LYS A 139 12.86 9.20 -21.77
C LYS A 139 13.23 8.49 -20.47
N ARG A 140 13.19 7.16 -20.48
CA ARG A 140 13.55 6.38 -19.29
C ARG A 140 15.01 6.63 -18.88
N SER A 141 15.20 6.87 -17.58
CA SER A 141 16.52 7.12 -17.00
C SER A 141 16.57 6.61 -15.57
N SER A 142 17.66 5.94 -15.20
CA SER A 142 18.01 5.56 -13.83
C SER A 142 18.99 6.52 -13.16
N GLU A 143 19.58 7.42 -13.93
CA GLU A 143 20.53 8.42 -13.42
C GLU A 143 19.86 9.77 -13.13
N TYR A 144 19.02 10.21 -14.07
CA TYR A 144 18.29 11.48 -14.01
C TYR A 144 16.77 11.27 -13.93
N GLY A 145 16.35 10.11 -13.44
CA GLY A 145 14.94 9.72 -13.40
C GLY A 145 14.12 10.54 -12.41
N VAL A 146 13.05 11.18 -12.87
CA VAL A 146 12.12 11.95 -12.03
C VAL A 146 11.32 10.98 -11.17
N ALA A 147 11.56 11.03 -9.87
CA ALA A 147 11.09 10.06 -8.90
C ALA A 147 9.58 10.15 -8.57
N GLY A 148 8.87 11.19 -9.05
CA GLY A 148 7.51 11.48 -8.60
C GLY A 148 7.44 12.15 -7.24
N MET A 149 8.50 12.85 -6.88
CA MET A 149 8.63 13.63 -5.65
C MET A 149 9.14 15.04 -5.99
N PHE A 150 8.38 16.07 -5.58
CA PHE A 150 8.65 17.47 -5.91
C PHE A 150 8.48 18.32 -4.66
N VAL A 151 9.43 19.20 -4.41
CA VAL A 151 9.33 20.24 -3.37
C VAL A 151 9.09 21.57 -4.06
N PHE A 152 8.06 22.29 -3.66
CA PHE A 152 7.75 23.63 -4.14
C PHE A 152 7.92 24.63 -3.00
N GLU A 153 8.56 25.74 -3.31
CA GLU A 153 8.76 26.83 -2.35
C GLU A 153 7.45 27.49 -1.95
N ASN A 154 6.52 27.60 -2.91
CA ASN A 154 5.18 28.15 -2.68
C ASN A 154 4.19 27.64 -3.74
N ALA A 155 2.89 27.84 -3.49
CA ALA A 155 1.84 27.39 -4.39
C ALA A 155 1.74 28.22 -5.69
N ALA A 156 2.29 29.44 -5.72
CA ALA A 156 2.25 30.30 -6.90
C ALA A 156 2.94 29.68 -8.12
N THR A 157 4.02 28.91 -7.90
CA THR A 157 4.75 28.20 -8.98
C THR A 157 3.87 27.24 -9.77
N VAL A 158 2.86 26.65 -9.14
CA VAL A 158 2.04 25.56 -9.73
C VAL A 158 0.54 25.87 -9.69
N ARG A 159 0.14 27.09 -9.37
CA ARG A 159 -1.28 27.49 -9.25
C ARG A 159 -2.07 27.26 -10.54
N ASP A 160 -1.47 27.47 -11.70
CA ASP A 160 -2.11 27.39 -13.00
C ASP A 160 -2.09 25.97 -13.58
N VAL A 161 -1.89 24.94 -12.73
CA VAL A 161 -1.96 23.54 -13.15
C VAL A 161 -3.30 23.27 -13.85
N PRO A 162 -3.29 22.62 -15.04
CA PRO A 162 -4.54 22.30 -15.74
C PRO A 162 -5.36 21.28 -14.95
N GLU A 163 -6.63 21.23 -15.22
CA GLU A 163 -7.53 20.27 -14.58
C GLU A 163 -7.30 18.82 -15.02
N GLU A 164 -6.74 18.65 -16.20
CA GLU A 164 -6.43 17.34 -16.79
C GLU A 164 -5.05 17.35 -17.43
N GLY A 165 -4.53 16.15 -17.68
CA GLY A 165 -3.24 15.96 -18.32
C GLY A 165 -2.18 15.36 -17.41
N GLU A 166 -0.97 15.30 -17.91
CA GLU A 166 0.15 14.70 -17.21
C GLU A 166 1.01 15.78 -16.55
N PHE A 167 1.20 15.68 -15.23
CA PHE A 167 1.78 16.73 -14.40
C PHE A 167 3.23 17.07 -14.77
N VAL A 168 4.08 16.06 -15.00
CA VAL A 168 5.49 16.32 -15.37
C VAL A 168 5.60 16.96 -16.75
N ARG A 169 4.72 16.57 -17.68
CA ARG A 169 4.64 17.20 -19.00
C ARG A 169 4.23 18.67 -18.90
N TRP A 170 3.27 18.96 -18.03
CA TRP A 170 2.89 20.34 -17.78
C TRP A 170 4.03 21.14 -17.10
N LEU A 171 4.72 20.56 -16.11
CA LEU A 171 5.89 21.21 -15.48
C LEU A 171 6.98 21.55 -16.52
N SER A 172 7.13 20.74 -17.57
CA SER A 172 8.12 20.97 -18.62
C SER A 172 7.84 22.23 -19.47
N LEU A 173 6.63 22.76 -19.41
CA LEU A 173 6.20 23.96 -20.12
C LEU A 173 6.39 25.24 -19.29
N LEU A 174 6.64 25.11 -17.99
CA LEU A 174 6.83 26.25 -17.11
C LEU A 174 8.24 26.87 -17.29
N PRO A 175 8.36 28.18 -17.22
CA PRO A 175 9.65 28.87 -17.26
C PRO A 175 10.43 28.76 -15.94
N THR A 176 10.11 27.78 -15.13
CA THR A 176 10.68 27.58 -13.80
C THR A 176 11.89 26.66 -13.87
N THR A 177 12.95 27.05 -13.17
CA THR A 177 14.12 26.19 -12.96
C THR A 177 13.98 25.39 -11.68
N TYR A 178 14.40 24.13 -11.72
CA TYR A 178 14.34 23.23 -10.57
C TYR A 178 15.76 22.82 -10.17
N LYS A 179 16.05 22.85 -8.89
CA LYS A 179 17.18 22.13 -8.31
C LYS A 179 16.83 20.64 -8.23
N THR A 180 17.82 19.80 -8.09
CA THR A 180 17.62 18.35 -7.97
C THR A 180 18.24 17.82 -6.69
N PHE A 181 17.68 16.75 -6.13
CA PHE A 181 18.29 15.98 -5.06
C PHE A 181 18.16 14.48 -5.33
N PRO A 182 19.21 13.70 -5.06
CA PRO A 182 19.18 12.25 -5.28
C PRO A 182 18.38 11.55 -4.18
N ILE A 183 17.63 10.52 -4.58
CA ILE A 183 16.93 9.65 -3.65
C ILE A 183 17.47 8.23 -3.86
N TYR A 184 18.18 7.73 -2.86
CA TYR A 184 18.72 6.36 -2.81
C TYR A 184 17.82 5.46 -1.98
N HIS A 185 17.76 4.18 -2.31
CA HIS A 185 16.99 3.15 -1.58
C HIS A 185 15.47 3.37 -1.58
N MET A 186 14.99 4.17 -2.52
CA MET A 186 13.56 4.32 -2.77
C MET A 186 13.04 3.09 -3.53
N LYS A 187 11.82 2.67 -3.20
CA LYS A 187 11.14 1.57 -3.91
C LYS A 187 9.87 2.07 -4.57
N GLU A 188 9.63 1.65 -5.79
CA GLU A 188 8.38 1.86 -6.52
C GLU A 188 7.66 0.51 -6.69
N TYR A 189 6.41 0.45 -6.29
CA TYR A 189 5.59 -0.75 -6.43
C TYR A 189 4.58 -0.57 -7.58
N GLY A 190 5.09 -0.67 -8.81
CA GLY A 190 4.32 -0.42 -10.03
C GLY A 190 3.89 -1.69 -10.79
N LEU A 191 4.57 -2.82 -10.60
CA LEU A 191 4.40 -4.06 -11.33
C LEU A 191 4.07 -5.23 -10.40
N LEU A 192 3.12 -6.07 -10.82
CA LEU A 192 2.71 -7.26 -10.04
C LEU A 192 3.85 -8.23 -9.81
N GLU A 193 4.69 -8.46 -10.81
CA GLU A 193 5.83 -9.38 -10.69
C GLU A 193 6.88 -8.91 -9.68
N GLU A 194 7.15 -7.62 -9.65
CA GLU A 194 8.07 -7.03 -8.67
C GLU A 194 7.47 -7.05 -7.27
N TYR A 195 6.20 -6.71 -7.15
CA TYR A 195 5.45 -6.83 -5.90
C TYR A 195 5.50 -8.25 -5.35
N GLN A 196 5.20 -9.25 -6.18
CA GLN A 196 5.21 -10.66 -5.79
C GLN A 196 6.58 -11.17 -5.36
N LYS A 197 7.67 -10.76 -6.01
CA LYS A 197 9.03 -11.13 -5.60
C LYS A 197 9.37 -10.65 -4.19
N ILE A 198 8.86 -9.50 -3.80
CA ILE A 198 9.12 -8.90 -2.50
C ILE A 198 8.17 -9.45 -1.44
N GLU A 199 6.90 -9.63 -1.76
CA GLU A 199 5.87 -10.04 -0.80
C GLU A 199 5.70 -11.57 -0.70
N SER A 200 6.00 -12.36 -1.75
CA SER A 200 5.88 -13.81 -1.71
C SER A 200 6.87 -14.50 -0.77
N ALA A 201 7.98 -13.83 -0.46
CA ALA A 201 8.93 -14.31 0.53
C ALA A 201 8.55 -13.94 1.97
N LYS A 202 7.44 -13.23 2.17
CA LYS A 202 7.07 -12.68 3.48
C LYS A 202 5.81 -13.35 4.03
N CYS A 203 6.05 -14.19 4.97
CA CYS A 203 5.21 -14.36 6.14
C CYS A 203 5.09 -13.01 6.90
N ARG A 204 4.13 -12.91 7.82
CA ARG A 204 4.08 -11.77 8.74
C ARG A 204 5.46 -11.56 9.37
N PRO A 205 5.94 -10.33 9.55
CA PRO A 205 7.35 -10.05 9.89
C PRO A 205 7.83 -10.72 11.19
N PHE A 206 6.92 -11.11 12.06
CA PHE A 206 7.19 -11.79 13.34
C PHE A 206 7.14 -13.32 13.26
N ASN A 207 6.92 -13.92 12.07
CA ASN A 207 6.93 -15.36 11.86
C ASN A 207 7.85 -15.75 10.70
N ARG A 208 8.38 -16.97 10.77
CA ARG A 208 9.02 -17.68 9.67
C ARG A 208 8.16 -18.88 9.29
N ILE A 209 7.93 -19.09 7.99
CA ILE A 209 7.22 -20.23 7.44
C ILE A 209 8.15 -21.02 6.54
N TYR A 210 8.17 -22.33 6.71
CA TYR A 210 8.95 -23.25 5.87
C TYR A 210 8.32 -24.64 5.84
N ILE A 211 8.79 -25.49 4.91
CA ILE A 211 8.38 -26.90 4.83
C ILE A 211 9.52 -27.75 5.36
N GLU A 212 9.20 -28.60 6.32
CA GLU A 212 10.13 -29.55 6.90
C GLU A 212 9.49 -30.96 6.92
N ASN A 213 10.15 -31.95 6.32
CA ASN A 213 9.67 -33.34 6.26
C ASN A 213 8.21 -33.46 5.77
N GLY A 214 7.85 -32.71 4.73
CA GLY A 214 6.49 -32.71 4.16
C GLY A 214 5.43 -32.04 5.04
N ARG A 215 5.80 -31.30 6.06
CA ARG A 215 4.91 -30.56 6.96
C ARG A 215 5.12 -29.06 6.82
N PHE A 216 4.04 -28.32 6.94
CA PHE A 216 4.06 -26.86 7.08
C PHE A 216 4.50 -26.52 8.50
N VAL A 217 5.54 -25.68 8.62
CA VAL A 217 6.08 -25.23 9.91
C VAL A 217 5.98 -23.71 9.99
N LYS A 218 5.41 -23.23 11.10
CA LYS A 218 5.32 -21.81 11.42
C LYS A 218 6.02 -21.55 12.74
N GLU A 219 7.05 -20.74 12.69
CA GLU A 219 7.93 -20.41 13.80
C GLU A 219 7.92 -18.93 14.10
N ALA A 220 7.77 -18.54 15.37
CA ALA A 220 7.89 -17.17 15.80
C ALA A 220 9.37 -16.75 15.85
N ILE A 221 9.71 -15.56 15.34
CA ILE A 221 11.08 -15.04 15.28
C ILE A 221 11.34 -13.90 16.27
N ASP A 222 10.30 -13.31 16.86
CA ASP A 222 10.40 -12.25 17.86
C ASP A 222 9.38 -12.44 19.00
N GLU A 223 9.37 -11.52 19.97
CA GLU A 223 8.49 -11.60 21.14
C GLU A 223 7.02 -11.44 20.76
N GLN A 224 6.67 -10.54 19.85
CA GLN A 224 5.30 -10.39 19.37
C GLN A 224 4.82 -11.67 18.68
N GLY A 225 5.66 -12.28 17.87
CA GLY A 225 5.38 -13.56 17.23
C GLY A 225 5.17 -14.69 18.26
N ARG A 226 5.96 -14.73 19.34
CA ARG A 226 5.80 -15.73 20.41
C ARG A 226 4.45 -15.63 21.10
N VAL A 227 4.02 -14.43 21.45
CA VAL A 227 2.70 -14.20 22.08
C VAL A 227 1.58 -14.69 21.15
N LEU A 228 1.62 -14.31 19.88
CA LEU A 228 0.63 -14.74 18.90
C LEU A 228 0.66 -16.26 18.65
N ALA A 229 1.84 -16.87 18.59
CA ALA A 229 2.00 -18.32 18.44
C ALA A 229 1.41 -19.11 19.63
N ILE A 230 1.50 -18.59 20.84
CA ILE A 230 0.87 -19.18 22.02
C ILE A 230 -0.66 -19.16 21.88
N HIS A 231 -1.24 -18.01 21.49
CA HIS A 231 -2.69 -17.91 21.28
C HIS A 231 -3.18 -18.85 20.18
N GLU A 232 -2.49 -18.90 19.04
CA GLU A 232 -2.81 -19.77 17.93
C GLU A 232 -2.69 -21.25 18.34
N SER A 233 -1.61 -21.64 18.99
CA SER A 233 -1.41 -23.00 19.49
C SER A 233 -2.48 -23.43 20.50
N ASN A 234 -2.86 -22.52 21.39
CA ASN A 234 -3.93 -22.79 22.37
C ASN A 234 -5.30 -22.96 21.70
N TRP A 235 -5.54 -22.23 20.62
CA TRP A 235 -6.75 -22.43 19.82
C TRP A 235 -6.80 -23.84 19.20
N TYR A 236 -5.71 -24.27 18.55
CA TYR A 236 -5.63 -25.61 17.98
C TYR A 236 -5.72 -26.73 19.03
N ARG A 237 -5.13 -26.55 20.22
CA ARG A 237 -5.26 -27.50 21.33
C ARG A 237 -6.70 -27.67 21.79
N LYS A 238 -7.52 -26.61 21.78
CA LYS A 238 -8.96 -26.73 22.08
C LYS A 238 -9.74 -27.57 21.06
N LEU A 239 -9.17 -27.76 19.87
CA LEU A 239 -9.76 -28.57 18.81
C LEU A 239 -9.30 -30.03 18.86
N GLU A 240 -8.32 -30.38 19.71
CA GLU A 240 -7.87 -31.77 19.84
C GLU A 240 -9.02 -32.73 20.18
N GLY A 241 -9.07 -33.87 19.49
CA GLY A 241 -10.13 -34.86 19.64
C GLY A 241 -11.48 -34.49 19.02
N ARG A 242 -11.59 -33.33 18.35
CA ARG A 242 -12.80 -32.92 17.62
C ARG A 242 -12.61 -33.20 16.14
N GLN A 243 -13.59 -33.86 15.53
CA GLN A 243 -13.57 -34.14 14.09
C GLN A 243 -14.07 -32.96 13.28
N LEU A 244 -13.19 -32.01 13.01
CA LEU A 244 -13.46 -30.87 12.12
C LEU A 244 -12.90 -31.17 10.73
N LYS A 245 -13.77 -31.15 9.71
CA LYS A 245 -13.43 -31.60 8.35
C LYS A 245 -12.48 -30.68 7.58
N ASN A 246 -12.39 -29.42 7.93
CA ASN A 246 -11.69 -28.41 7.10
C ASN A 246 -10.55 -27.70 7.86
N ILE A 247 -9.98 -28.37 8.84
CA ILE A 247 -8.84 -27.87 9.59
C ILE A 247 -7.67 -28.83 9.39
N PRO A 248 -6.48 -28.36 8.98
CA PRO A 248 -5.30 -29.18 8.81
C PRO A 248 -4.93 -29.92 10.10
N ALA A 249 -4.44 -31.16 9.98
CA ALA A 249 -3.93 -31.90 11.12
C ALA A 249 -2.74 -31.17 11.75
N VAL A 250 -2.70 -31.09 13.09
CA VAL A 250 -1.61 -30.45 13.85
C VAL A 250 -0.72 -31.53 14.45
N PHE A 251 0.59 -31.43 14.22
CA PHE A 251 1.60 -32.39 14.65
C PHE A 251 2.54 -31.84 15.74
N GLY A 252 2.48 -30.55 16.00
CA GLY A 252 3.31 -29.90 16.99
C GLY A 252 2.90 -28.42 17.19
N TYR A 253 3.19 -27.87 18.37
CA TYR A 253 2.71 -26.55 18.78
C TYR A 253 3.81 -25.52 19.03
N ALA A 254 5.07 -25.93 19.10
CA ALA A 254 6.22 -25.03 19.31
C ALA A 254 7.49 -25.59 18.65
N PRO A 255 7.78 -25.23 17.38
CA PRO A 255 6.96 -24.45 16.44
C PRO A 255 5.66 -25.15 16.05
N LEU A 256 4.70 -24.39 15.53
CA LEU A 256 3.44 -24.96 15.04
C LEU A 256 3.73 -25.77 13.76
N LYS A 257 3.49 -27.10 13.84
CA LYS A 257 3.68 -28.02 12.71
C LYS A 257 2.32 -28.58 12.29
N MET A 258 2.00 -28.43 11.01
CA MET A 258 0.69 -28.77 10.47
C MET A 258 0.82 -29.61 9.20
N GLU A 259 -0.27 -30.21 8.81
CA GLU A 259 -0.43 -30.82 7.50
C GLU A 259 -0.13 -29.79 6.40
N LEU A 260 0.66 -30.19 5.43
CA LEU A 260 0.85 -29.41 4.21
C LEU A 260 -0.34 -29.73 3.28
N VAL A 261 -1.26 -28.76 3.19
CA VAL A 261 -2.41 -28.86 2.28
C VAL A 261 -1.93 -28.55 0.86
N ASP A 262 -2.07 -29.55 -0.03
CA ASP A 262 -1.84 -29.33 -1.46
C ASP A 262 -3.07 -28.69 -2.09
N GLY A 263 -2.93 -27.41 -2.46
CA GLY A 263 -4.02 -26.64 -3.04
C GLY A 263 -3.64 -25.17 -3.27
N LYS A 264 -4.52 -24.50 -3.99
CA LYS A 264 -4.39 -23.05 -4.24
C LYS A 264 -5.38 -22.30 -3.38
N SER A 265 -4.97 -21.10 -2.95
CA SER A 265 -5.88 -20.15 -2.31
C SER A 265 -6.98 -19.72 -3.29
N VAL A 266 -8.18 -19.43 -2.79
CA VAL A 266 -9.34 -19.09 -3.65
C VAL A 266 -9.04 -17.91 -4.58
N TYR A 267 -8.24 -16.95 -4.14
CA TYR A 267 -7.86 -15.78 -4.93
C TYR A 267 -6.90 -16.08 -6.11
N GLU A 268 -6.26 -17.24 -6.13
CA GLU A 268 -5.37 -17.66 -7.21
C GLU A 268 -6.12 -18.21 -8.43
N TYR A 269 -7.41 -18.51 -8.29
CA TYR A 269 -8.27 -18.95 -9.38
C TYR A 269 -8.87 -17.73 -10.10
N LYS A 270 -8.41 -17.47 -11.33
CA LYS A 270 -8.82 -16.28 -12.11
C LYS A 270 -10.22 -16.40 -12.71
N ASP A 271 -10.65 -17.62 -13.07
CA ASP A 271 -11.83 -17.86 -13.90
C ASP A 271 -12.85 -18.81 -13.24
N LEU A 272 -13.17 -18.55 -11.97
CA LEU A 272 -14.23 -19.30 -11.27
C LEU A 272 -15.60 -18.94 -11.83
N SER A 273 -16.37 -19.96 -12.21
CA SER A 273 -17.78 -19.81 -12.55
C SER A 273 -18.60 -19.31 -11.35
N LEU A 274 -19.77 -18.75 -11.59
CA LEU A 274 -20.67 -18.32 -10.51
C LEU A 274 -21.05 -19.51 -9.59
N ASP A 275 -21.23 -20.67 -10.18
CA ASP A 275 -21.60 -21.90 -9.43
C ASP A 275 -20.43 -22.39 -8.57
N ASP A 276 -19.19 -22.31 -9.06
CA ASP A 276 -18.02 -22.65 -8.26
C ASP A 276 -17.83 -21.66 -7.10
N LYS A 277 -18.03 -20.37 -7.35
CA LYS A 277 -18.01 -19.34 -6.28
C LYS A 277 -19.05 -19.62 -5.20
N LYS A 278 -20.28 -20.03 -5.59
CA LYS A 278 -21.34 -20.41 -4.64
C LYS A 278 -20.97 -21.66 -3.85
N LYS A 279 -20.41 -22.69 -4.49
CA LYS A 279 -19.97 -23.94 -3.81
C LYS A 279 -18.86 -23.62 -2.79
N ILE A 280 -17.85 -22.85 -3.19
CA ILE A 280 -16.76 -22.43 -2.29
C ILE A 280 -17.31 -21.66 -1.10
N LEU A 281 -18.19 -20.66 -1.34
CA LEU A 281 -18.81 -19.88 -0.27
C LEU A 281 -19.64 -20.78 0.66
N GLY A 282 -20.42 -21.70 0.11
CA GLY A 282 -21.18 -22.69 0.88
C GLY A 282 -20.27 -23.53 1.78
N SER A 283 -19.15 -24.03 1.26
CA SER A 283 -18.17 -24.81 2.04
C SER A 283 -17.53 -23.98 3.17
N ILE A 284 -17.23 -22.70 2.91
CA ILE A 284 -16.70 -21.78 3.94
C ILE A 284 -17.74 -21.58 5.04
N VAL A 285 -19.01 -21.33 4.68
CA VAL A 285 -20.08 -21.13 5.66
C VAL A 285 -20.30 -22.37 6.53
N GLU A 286 -20.28 -23.57 5.94
CA GLU A 286 -20.41 -24.82 6.71
C GLU A 286 -19.22 -25.02 7.66
N CYS A 287 -17.99 -24.76 7.21
CA CYS A 287 -16.81 -24.81 8.07
C CYS A 287 -16.93 -23.82 9.25
N LEU A 288 -17.37 -22.59 8.99
CA LEU A 288 -17.58 -21.59 10.05
C LEU A 288 -18.67 -22.03 11.04
N LYS A 289 -19.77 -22.63 10.58
CA LYS A 289 -20.81 -23.18 11.48
C LYS A 289 -20.23 -24.27 12.37
N ASP A 290 -19.45 -25.20 11.83
CA ASP A 290 -18.82 -26.26 12.60
C ASP A 290 -17.91 -25.68 13.68
N VAL A 291 -17.10 -24.68 13.36
CA VAL A 291 -16.22 -23.99 14.33
C VAL A 291 -17.02 -23.23 15.38
N HIS A 292 -18.07 -22.48 14.99
CA HIS A 292 -18.90 -21.72 15.92
C HIS A 292 -19.70 -22.61 16.86
N ASN A 293 -20.07 -23.82 16.45
CA ASN A 293 -20.76 -24.79 17.29
C ASN A 293 -19.88 -25.44 18.37
N LEU A 294 -18.56 -25.21 18.35
CA LEU A 294 -17.63 -25.76 19.36
C LEU A 294 -17.79 -25.16 20.76
N GLY A 295 -18.39 -24.01 20.86
CA GLY A 295 -18.67 -23.32 22.11
C GLY A 295 -18.98 -21.85 21.89
N SER A 296 -19.70 -21.26 22.79
CA SER A 296 -19.96 -19.81 22.82
C SER A 296 -19.56 -19.23 24.17
N ILE A 297 -19.03 -18.05 24.15
CA ILE A 297 -18.86 -17.19 25.32
C ILE A 297 -19.68 -15.93 25.10
N PRO A 298 -20.30 -15.35 26.14
CA PRO A 298 -20.94 -14.07 26.04
C PRO A 298 -19.91 -13.03 25.52
N ALA A 299 -20.22 -12.35 24.42
CA ALA A 299 -19.40 -11.29 23.89
C ALA A 299 -20.09 -9.94 24.14
N GLU A 300 -19.36 -8.97 24.66
CA GLU A 300 -19.84 -7.60 24.70
C GLU A 300 -19.82 -6.99 23.31
N ILE A 301 -20.90 -6.29 22.92
CA ILE A 301 -21.04 -5.68 21.58
C ILE A 301 -19.88 -4.72 21.26
N LEU A 302 -19.26 -4.11 22.27
CA LEU A 302 -18.14 -3.20 22.13
C LEU A 302 -16.84 -3.87 21.65
N SER A 303 -16.65 -5.18 21.92
CA SER A 303 -15.45 -5.92 21.50
C SER A 303 -15.37 -6.19 19.99
N TYR A 304 -16.42 -5.89 19.22
CA TYR A 304 -16.43 -5.97 17.77
C TYR A 304 -15.97 -4.66 17.07
N ARG A 305 -15.64 -3.62 17.83
CA ARG A 305 -15.22 -2.32 17.29
C ARG A 305 -13.72 -2.05 17.46
N GLU A 306 -13.02 -2.91 18.15
CA GLU A 306 -11.58 -2.94 18.30
C GLU A 306 -10.95 -4.00 17.36
#